data_5eb8e91d6ed5b7d14452c66f7beeb7fb
#
_entry.id   5eb8e91d6ed5b7d14452c66f7beeb7fb
#
_cell.length_a   1.000
_cell.length_b   1.000
_cell.length_c   1.000
_cell.angle_alpha   90.00
_cell.angle_beta   90.00
_cell.angle_gamma   90.00
#
_symmetry.space_group_name_H-M   'P 1'
#
loop_
_entity.id
_entity.type
_entity.pdbx_description
1 polymer ?
#
loop_
_entity_poly.entity_id
_entity_poly.type
_entity_poly.pdbx_seq_one_letter_code
_entity_poly.pdbx_strand_id
1 'polypeptide(L)'
;HVRSRRQRQMCIRDRYKDTDVEKAAEYLLSEPEDTSRYASVQYYTDNVINVAMPSTYRFMEKVIQELAAMYREAGVPLATVHLGGDEVARGVWLGSPKCRALMKEKSMTKPHDLAEYFITQMADIMQRNGLKFSGWQEVALGHTEEAHRQLRTQAAGVYCWNTVPGYDEVVYQIANNGYPVILCNVGNFYMDMAYNGHPDERGLDWGGYVDESVSFSMLPFSIYRSLRADGAGNPVDLDAAEKGKTVLTAEGRKNILGVQGQLFAETIRSFNGVEYLLFPKIMGLAERGWNAYSAWEELRGAQEQQAFNKALALYYEKISDMEMPYWARNGINFRLPHPGLLVKDGKLYANVAIRGAEIRYTTDGSEPDTQSALWEAPVPCHAPVVKAKTFYQGKESLPITLKTE
;
A
#
# COMPACT_ATOMS: atom_id res chain seq x y z
N HIS A 1 19.11 1.07 -11.57
CA HIS A 1 19.59 2.16 -10.68
C HIS A 1 20.01 1.71 -9.27
N VAL A 2 19.56 0.56 -8.77
CA VAL A 2 20.04 -0.03 -7.50
C VAL A 2 21.52 -0.40 -7.56
N ARG A 3 22.04 -0.77 -8.73
CA ARG A 3 23.48 -0.99 -8.95
C ARG A 3 24.34 0.25 -8.67
N SER A 4 23.80 1.47 -8.77
CA SER A 4 24.60 2.69 -8.61
C SER A 4 25.02 2.99 -7.16
N ARG A 5 24.24 2.61 -6.14
CA ARG A 5 24.59 2.84 -4.72
C ARG A 5 25.71 1.91 -4.28
N ARG A 6 25.60 0.61 -4.54
CA ARG A 6 26.68 -0.36 -4.33
C ARG A 6 27.93 -0.02 -5.13
N GLN A 7 27.75 0.36 -6.39
CA GLN A 7 28.84 0.71 -7.27
C GLN A 7 29.59 1.95 -6.77
N ARG A 8 28.91 2.96 -6.19
CA ARG A 8 29.56 4.11 -5.56
C ARG A 8 30.29 3.75 -4.27
N GLN A 9 29.71 2.93 -3.41
CA GLN A 9 30.38 2.41 -2.22
C GLN A 9 31.60 1.58 -2.57
N MET A 10 31.46 0.69 -3.53
CA MET A 10 32.57 -0.10 -4.07
C MET A 10 33.64 0.79 -4.70
N CYS A 11 33.27 1.79 -5.50
CA CYS A 11 34.22 2.70 -6.13
C CYS A 11 35.02 3.54 -5.11
N ILE A 12 34.37 3.99 -4.01
CA ILE A 12 35.08 4.76 -2.96
C ILE A 12 35.98 3.81 -2.16
N ARG A 13 35.47 2.65 -1.74
CA ARG A 13 36.26 1.63 -1.08
C ARG A 13 37.44 1.19 -1.97
N ASP A 14 37.20 0.90 -3.24
CA ASP A 14 38.21 0.43 -4.17
C ASP A 14 39.25 1.50 -4.52
N ARG A 15 38.88 2.78 -4.43
CA ARG A 15 39.83 3.88 -4.58
C ARG A 15 40.88 3.94 -3.45
N TYR A 16 40.49 3.62 -2.23
CA TYR A 16 41.33 3.76 -1.04
C TYR A 16 41.79 2.42 -0.44
N LYS A 17 41.20 1.28 -0.85
CA LYS A 17 41.46 -0.03 -0.23
C LYS A 17 42.92 -0.42 -0.18
N ASP A 18 43.69 -0.02 -1.20
CA ASP A 18 45.11 -0.37 -1.34
C ASP A 18 46.06 0.78 -0.94
N THR A 19 45.53 1.99 -0.71
CA THR A 19 46.33 3.19 -0.42
C THR A 19 46.05 3.80 0.94
N ASP A 20 44.82 3.67 1.47
CA ASP A 20 44.39 4.25 2.73
C ASP A 20 43.16 3.49 3.27
N VAL A 21 43.43 2.41 4.00
CA VAL A 21 42.39 1.51 4.55
C VAL A 21 41.49 2.24 5.56
N GLU A 22 42.04 3.16 6.35
CA GLU A 22 41.26 3.95 7.34
C GLU A 22 40.28 4.85 6.63
N LYS A 23 40.72 5.53 5.57
CA LYS A 23 39.84 6.37 4.75
C LYS A 23 38.79 5.55 3.99
N ALA A 24 39.13 4.36 3.53
CA ALA A 24 38.15 3.44 2.94
C ALA A 24 37.05 3.09 3.95
N ALA A 25 37.42 2.84 5.22
CA ALA A 25 36.49 2.50 6.29
C ALA A 25 35.53 3.64 6.65
N GLU A 26 35.92 4.92 6.45
CA GLU A 26 35.03 6.07 6.68
C GLU A 26 33.78 6.09 5.82
N TYR A 27 33.81 5.41 4.67
CA TYR A 27 32.70 5.41 3.69
C TYR A 27 31.92 4.08 3.65
N LEU A 28 32.32 3.08 4.44
CA LEU A 28 31.58 1.82 4.51
C LEU A 28 30.26 2.01 5.27
N LEU A 29 29.19 1.43 4.73
CA LEU A 29 27.87 1.36 5.39
C LEU A 29 27.56 -0.08 5.84
N SER A 30 28.42 -1.02 5.56
CA SER A 30 28.37 -2.41 6.01
C SER A 30 29.74 -2.80 6.57
N GLU A 31 29.76 -3.56 7.65
CA GLU A 31 30.95 -4.06 8.28
C GLU A 31 31.46 -5.29 7.52
N PRO A 32 32.73 -5.34 7.05
CA PRO A 32 33.27 -6.49 6.32
C PRO A 32 33.27 -7.80 7.11
N GLU A 33 33.37 -7.72 8.43
CA GLU A 33 33.40 -8.84 9.36
C GLU A 33 32.01 -9.30 9.78
N ASP A 34 30.93 -8.66 9.27
CA ASP A 34 29.56 -9.04 9.58
C ASP A 34 29.22 -10.37 8.91
N THR A 35 28.96 -11.37 9.73
CA THR A 35 28.56 -12.72 9.32
C THR A 35 27.05 -12.96 9.42
N SER A 36 26.25 -11.89 9.55
CA SER A 36 24.80 -11.99 9.61
C SER A 36 24.21 -12.72 8.41
N ARG A 37 23.24 -13.56 8.68
CA ARG A 37 22.50 -14.28 7.64
C ARG A 37 21.04 -13.88 7.69
N TYR A 38 20.55 -13.29 6.62
CA TYR A 38 19.18 -12.87 6.47
C TYR A 38 18.77 -12.87 4.99
N ALA A 39 17.49 -12.82 4.74
CA ALA A 39 16.92 -12.49 3.45
C ALA A 39 15.80 -11.46 3.66
N SER A 40 15.81 -10.39 2.88
CA SER A 40 14.69 -9.44 2.84
C SER A 40 13.47 -10.06 2.17
N VAL A 41 12.33 -9.40 2.24
CA VAL A 41 11.10 -9.82 1.55
C VAL A 41 11.32 -9.96 0.04
N GLN A 42 12.24 -9.16 -0.54
CA GLN A 42 12.64 -9.25 -1.94
C GLN A 42 13.83 -10.18 -2.17
N TYR A 43 14.16 -11.05 -1.22
CA TYR A 43 15.25 -12.04 -1.27
C TYR A 43 16.67 -11.47 -1.35
N TYR A 44 16.91 -10.20 -0.99
CA TYR A 44 18.25 -9.65 -0.84
C TYR A 44 18.86 -10.09 0.49
N THR A 45 20.16 -10.41 0.45
CA THR A 45 20.92 -10.90 1.60
C THR A 45 21.97 -9.90 2.11
N ASP A 46 22.00 -8.68 1.54
CA ASP A 46 23.09 -7.72 1.71
C ASP A 46 22.65 -6.25 1.54
N ASN A 47 21.35 -5.97 1.72
CA ASN A 47 20.74 -4.66 1.47
C ASN A 47 20.65 -3.77 2.72
N VAL A 48 20.97 -4.27 3.92
CA VAL A 48 20.82 -3.55 5.18
C VAL A 48 22.12 -2.85 5.57
N ILE A 49 22.02 -1.57 5.95
CA ILE A 49 23.15 -0.80 6.48
C ILE A 49 23.45 -1.20 7.94
N ASN A 50 24.70 -1.01 8.39
CA ASN A 50 25.09 -1.30 9.75
C ASN A 50 24.83 -0.07 10.64
N VAL A 51 23.97 -0.21 11.63
CA VAL A 51 23.51 0.87 12.51
C VAL A 51 24.51 1.22 13.61
N ALA A 52 25.54 0.40 13.82
CA ALA A 52 26.61 0.67 14.79
C ALA A 52 27.79 1.45 14.18
N MET A 53 27.75 1.75 12.87
CA MET A 53 28.84 2.44 12.19
C MET A 53 28.59 3.96 12.13
N PRO A 54 29.53 4.80 12.62
CA PRO A 54 29.40 6.26 12.50
C PRO A 54 29.31 6.76 11.05
N SER A 55 29.89 6.04 10.11
CA SER A 55 29.79 6.31 8.66
C SER A 55 28.37 6.27 8.14
N THR A 56 27.51 5.41 8.69
CA THR A 56 26.09 5.34 8.37
C THR A 56 25.41 6.69 8.61
N TYR A 57 25.61 7.28 9.77
CA TYR A 57 24.97 8.55 10.14
C TYR A 57 25.54 9.73 9.36
N ARG A 58 26.87 9.77 9.15
CA ARG A 58 27.48 10.80 8.28
C ARG A 58 26.94 10.75 6.86
N PHE A 59 26.79 9.55 6.31
CA PHE A 59 26.22 9.36 4.98
C PHE A 59 24.76 9.81 4.92
N MET A 60 23.94 9.39 5.88
CA MET A 60 22.52 9.76 5.93
C MET A 60 22.36 11.27 6.11
N GLU A 61 23.11 11.89 6.99
CA GLU A 61 23.08 13.33 7.18
C GLU A 61 23.50 14.09 5.91
N LYS A 62 24.54 13.62 5.21
CA LYS A 62 24.94 14.21 3.94
C LYS A 62 23.84 14.10 2.87
N VAL A 63 23.14 12.97 2.78
CA VAL A 63 22.00 12.79 1.86
C VAL A 63 20.88 13.79 2.19
N ILE A 64 20.56 13.96 3.48
CA ILE A 64 19.54 14.92 3.94
C ILE A 64 19.93 16.36 3.59
N GLN A 65 21.20 16.74 3.81
CA GLN A 65 21.72 18.06 3.47
C GLN A 65 21.69 18.34 1.96
N GLU A 66 22.02 17.35 1.13
CA GLU A 66 21.93 17.48 -0.32
C GLU A 66 20.48 17.64 -0.79
N LEU A 67 19.54 16.85 -0.24
CA LEU A 67 18.12 17.04 -0.51
C LEU A 67 17.65 18.45 -0.12
N ALA A 68 18.02 18.91 1.07
CA ALA A 68 17.68 20.25 1.53
C ALA A 68 18.28 21.34 0.64
N ALA A 69 19.50 21.14 0.12
CA ALA A 69 20.11 22.04 -0.84
C ALA A 69 19.34 22.11 -2.16
N MET A 70 18.97 20.94 -2.72
CA MET A 70 18.20 20.86 -3.97
C MET A 70 16.83 21.56 -3.84
N TYR A 71 16.12 21.37 -2.71
CA TYR A 71 14.86 22.04 -2.45
C TYR A 71 15.02 23.55 -2.31
N ARG A 72 16.08 24.00 -1.63
CA ARG A 72 16.39 25.42 -1.47
C ARG A 72 16.74 26.07 -2.83
N GLU A 73 17.52 25.37 -3.67
CA GLU A 73 17.85 25.83 -5.02
C GLU A 73 16.60 25.93 -5.92
N ALA A 74 15.64 25.01 -5.73
CA ALA A 74 14.34 25.06 -6.42
C ALA A 74 13.38 26.12 -5.86
N GLY A 75 13.72 26.80 -4.75
CA GLY A 75 12.85 27.77 -4.09
C GLY A 75 11.64 27.15 -3.38
N VAL A 76 11.69 25.85 -3.07
CA VAL A 76 10.60 25.09 -2.43
C VAL A 76 11.04 24.67 -1.01
N PRO A 77 10.20 24.85 0.03
CA PRO A 77 10.55 24.42 1.38
C PRO A 77 10.57 22.89 1.50
N LEU A 78 11.62 22.35 2.09
CA LEU A 78 11.66 20.97 2.57
C LEU A 78 11.31 20.98 4.07
N ALA A 79 10.24 20.33 4.47
CA ALA A 79 9.81 20.26 5.87
C ALA A 79 10.05 18.88 6.48
N THR A 80 9.94 17.82 5.67
CA THR A 80 10.03 16.43 6.13
C THR A 80 10.79 15.56 5.13
N VAL A 81 11.40 14.48 5.64
CA VAL A 81 11.95 13.40 4.82
C VAL A 81 11.43 12.07 5.33
N HIS A 82 10.93 11.23 4.43
CA HIS A 82 10.50 9.88 4.75
C HIS A 82 11.71 8.95 4.80
N LEU A 83 11.95 8.34 5.96
CA LEU A 83 13.15 7.55 6.25
C LEU A 83 13.00 6.05 5.92
N GLY A 84 11.82 5.61 5.46
CA GLY A 84 11.53 4.19 5.28
C GLY A 84 11.26 3.49 6.61
N GLY A 85 12.01 2.45 6.91
CA GLY A 85 11.96 1.74 8.18
C GLY A 85 11.22 0.41 8.15
N ASP A 86 10.57 0.11 7.04
CA ASP A 86 9.82 -1.11 6.80
C ASP A 86 10.70 -2.33 6.57
N GLU A 87 10.13 -3.51 6.85
CA GLU A 87 10.62 -4.82 6.43
C GLU A 87 12.10 -5.12 6.75
N VAL A 88 12.61 -4.61 7.86
CA VAL A 88 13.96 -4.96 8.33
C VAL A 88 14.01 -6.46 8.61
N ALA A 89 14.81 -7.18 7.81
CA ALA A 89 14.81 -8.64 7.80
C ALA A 89 15.27 -9.23 9.15
N ARG A 90 14.64 -10.32 9.56
CA ARG A 90 15.10 -11.07 10.74
C ARG A 90 16.50 -11.62 10.49
N GLY A 91 17.38 -11.51 11.49
CA GLY A 91 18.76 -12.00 11.40
C GLY A 91 19.79 -10.93 11.02
N VAL A 92 19.36 -9.73 10.61
CA VAL A 92 20.27 -8.60 10.38
C VAL A 92 21.02 -8.25 11.66
N TRP A 93 22.25 -7.75 11.54
CA TRP A 93 23.15 -7.29 12.59
C TRP A 93 23.60 -8.34 13.62
N LEU A 94 23.03 -9.55 13.63
CA LEU A 94 23.34 -10.58 14.64
C LEU A 94 24.77 -11.09 14.52
N GLY A 95 25.33 -11.13 13.32
CA GLY A 95 26.71 -11.52 13.02
C GLY A 95 27.71 -10.36 13.12
N SER A 96 27.25 -9.09 13.26
CA SER A 96 28.09 -7.92 13.29
C SER A 96 28.81 -7.74 14.62
N PRO A 97 30.16 -7.76 14.68
CA PRO A 97 30.93 -7.42 15.87
C PRO A 97 30.61 -6.02 16.41
N LYS A 98 30.47 -5.02 15.54
CA LYS A 98 30.16 -3.62 15.95
C LYS A 98 28.77 -3.51 16.55
N CYS A 99 27.77 -4.14 15.97
CA CYS A 99 26.41 -4.15 16.53
C CYS A 99 26.39 -4.85 17.90
N ARG A 100 27.07 -5.99 18.06
CA ARG A 100 27.17 -6.65 19.36
C ARG A 100 27.91 -5.80 20.40
N ALA A 101 28.96 -5.07 20.01
CA ALA A 101 29.66 -4.15 20.89
C ALA A 101 28.74 -2.99 21.32
N LEU A 102 28.00 -2.39 20.40
CA LEU A 102 27.01 -1.34 20.68
C LEU A 102 25.90 -1.84 21.61
N MET A 103 25.36 -3.03 21.35
CA MET A 103 24.35 -3.62 22.24
C MET A 103 24.87 -3.78 23.67
N LYS A 104 26.10 -4.27 23.82
CA LYS A 104 26.76 -4.40 25.14
C LYS A 104 26.95 -3.04 25.81
N GLU A 105 27.47 -2.06 25.08
CA GLU A 105 27.70 -0.69 25.59
C GLU A 105 26.43 -0.03 26.08
N LYS A 106 25.33 -0.15 25.32
CA LYS A 106 24.03 0.46 25.60
C LYS A 106 23.08 -0.44 26.42
N SER A 107 23.56 -1.60 26.89
CA SER A 107 22.74 -2.58 27.64
C SER A 107 21.47 -3.02 26.87
N MET A 108 21.53 -3.08 25.57
CA MET A 108 20.46 -3.56 24.71
C MET A 108 20.32 -5.08 24.82
N THR A 109 19.08 -5.57 24.91
CA THR A 109 18.81 -6.99 25.16
C THR A 109 18.27 -7.72 23.92
N LYS A 110 17.74 -6.97 22.95
CA LYS A 110 17.10 -7.52 21.75
C LYS A 110 17.67 -6.87 20.49
N PRO A 111 17.77 -7.58 19.37
CA PRO A 111 18.18 -6.98 18.09
C PRO A 111 17.30 -5.80 17.65
N HIS A 112 16.02 -5.80 18.04
CA HIS A 112 15.09 -4.70 17.78
C HIS A 112 15.53 -3.38 18.44
N ASP A 113 16.25 -3.43 19.57
CA ASP A 113 16.78 -2.24 20.25
C ASP A 113 17.78 -1.47 19.35
N LEU A 114 18.40 -2.14 18.38
CA LEU A 114 19.24 -1.51 17.36
C LEU A 114 18.42 -0.69 16.35
N ALA A 115 17.21 -1.11 16.02
CA ALA A 115 16.30 -0.33 15.18
C ALA A 115 15.82 0.93 15.91
N GLU A 116 15.48 0.82 17.20
CA GLU A 116 15.17 1.97 18.06
C GLU A 116 16.36 2.96 18.10
N TYR A 117 17.56 2.45 18.33
CA TYR A 117 18.78 3.28 18.33
C TYR A 117 18.95 4.01 16.99
N PHE A 118 18.77 3.30 15.87
CA PHE A 118 18.90 3.91 14.55
C PHE A 118 17.88 5.04 14.32
N ILE A 119 16.60 4.79 14.58
CA ILE A 119 15.57 5.80 14.33
C ILE A 119 15.71 7.03 15.25
N THR A 120 16.12 6.83 16.50
CA THR A 120 16.37 7.96 17.41
C THR A 120 17.57 8.81 16.95
N GLN A 121 18.67 8.18 16.50
CA GLN A 121 19.81 8.91 15.90
C GLN A 121 19.39 9.66 14.63
N MET A 122 18.55 9.04 13.79
CA MET A 122 18.04 9.69 12.57
C MET A 122 17.11 10.86 12.91
N ALA A 123 16.26 10.74 13.92
CA ALA A 123 15.42 11.82 14.39
C ALA A 123 16.25 13.03 14.88
N ASP A 124 17.35 12.79 15.60
CA ASP A 124 18.30 13.85 16.02
C ASP A 124 18.97 14.52 14.80
N ILE A 125 19.35 13.74 13.78
CA ILE A 125 19.90 14.28 12.54
C ILE A 125 18.87 15.18 11.85
N MET A 126 17.62 14.73 11.75
CA MET A 126 16.55 15.52 11.15
C MET A 126 16.34 16.84 11.90
N GLN A 127 16.28 16.77 13.24
CA GLN A 127 16.11 17.96 14.08
C GLN A 127 17.25 18.97 13.92
N ARG A 128 18.51 18.51 13.89
CA ARG A 128 19.68 19.39 13.67
C ARG A 128 19.66 20.09 12.32
N ASN A 129 19.03 19.46 11.33
CA ASN A 129 18.85 20.04 9.99
C ASN A 129 17.54 20.82 9.83
N GLY A 130 16.79 21.08 10.92
CA GLY A 130 15.55 21.86 10.91
C GLY A 130 14.38 21.14 10.27
N LEU A 131 14.43 19.80 10.20
CA LEU A 131 13.44 18.96 9.53
C LEU A 131 12.73 18.05 10.53
N LYS A 132 11.55 17.58 10.17
CA LYS A 132 10.88 16.46 10.81
C LYS A 132 11.06 15.19 9.99
N PHE A 133 10.96 14.03 10.63
CA PHE A 133 10.98 12.76 9.92
C PHE A 133 9.57 12.21 9.70
N SER A 134 9.44 11.38 8.67
CA SER A 134 8.35 10.46 8.45
C SER A 134 8.91 9.05 8.23
N GLY A 135 8.08 8.03 8.34
CA GLY A 135 8.48 6.66 8.05
C GLY A 135 7.28 5.73 7.99
N TRP A 136 7.51 4.49 7.59
CA TRP A 136 6.50 3.46 7.67
C TRP A 136 6.20 3.12 9.14
N GLN A 137 5.11 2.40 9.40
CA GLN A 137 4.63 2.12 10.76
C GLN A 137 5.69 1.57 11.72
N GLU A 138 6.69 0.88 11.20
CA GLU A 138 7.77 0.26 11.98
C GLU A 138 8.62 1.28 12.74
N VAL A 139 8.70 2.54 12.29
CA VAL A 139 9.42 3.61 13.00
C VAL A 139 8.74 4.03 14.32
N ALA A 140 7.54 3.53 14.58
CA ALA A 140 6.76 3.81 15.79
C ALA A 140 6.44 2.54 16.61
N LEU A 141 7.08 1.40 16.31
CA LEU A 141 6.74 0.12 16.93
C LEU A 141 7.85 -0.42 17.83
N GLY A 142 7.45 -0.96 18.98
CA GLY A 142 8.32 -1.74 19.85
C GLY A 142 9.39 -0.94 20.61
N HIS A 143 9.25 0.36 20.70
CA HIS A 143 10.19 1.26 21.35
C HIS A 143 9.95 1.39 22.85
N THR A 144 10.99 1.85 23.56
CA THR A 144 10.88 2.30 24.95
C THR A 144 10.02 3.56 25.05
N GLU A 145 9.42 3.81 26.22
CA GLU A 145 8.61 5.02 26.41
C GLU A 145 9.45 6.32 26.29
N GLU A 146 10.73 6.24 26.59
CA GLU A 146 11.66 7.37 26.40
C GLU A 146 11.84 7.68 24.91
N ALA A 147 12.11 6.67 24.08
CA ALA A 147 12.20 6.80 22.63
C ALA A 147 10.86 7.30 22.05
N HIS A 148 9.73 6.75 22.49
CA HIS A 148 8.41 7.22 22.06
C HIS A 148 8.19 8.70 22.37
N ARG A 149 8.60 9.22 23.53
CA ARG A 149 8.48 10.66 23.86
C ARG A 149 9.27 11.53 22.90
N GLN A 150 10.49 11.13 22.55
CA GLN A 150 11.33 11.85 21.58
C GLN A 150 10.70 11.78 20.18
N LEU A 151 10.40 10.59 19.70
CA LEU A 151 9.96 10.34 18.33
C LEU A 151 8.62 11.00 18.01
N ARG A 152 7.62 10.93 18.93
CA ARG A 152 6.31 11.58 18.76
C ARG A 152 6.40 13.08 18.46
N THR A 153 7.32 13.79 19.11
CA THR A 153 7.47 15.24 18.93
C THR A 153 8.13 15.61 17.61
N GLN A 154 8.91 14.69 17.06
CA GLN A 154 9.72 14.91 15.86
C GLN A 154 9.10 14.28 14.60
N ALA A 155 8.17 13.35 14.74
CA ALA A 155 7.47 12.75 13.62
C ALA A 155 6.54 13.75 12.94
N ALA A 156 6.58 13.81 11.61
CA ALA A 156 5.61 14.52 10.78
C ALA A 156 4.48 13.61 10.30
N GLY A 157 4.73 12.31 10.20
CA GLY A 157 3.74 11.31 9.82
C GLY A 157 4.29 9.89 9.88
N VAL A 158 3.51 8.99 10.46
CA VAL A 158 3.75 7.55 10.45
C VAL A 158 2.78 6.94 9.45
N TYR A 159 3.32 6.33 8.41
CA TYR A 159 2.56 5.77 7.29
C TYR A 159 2.21 4.32 7.62
N CYS A 160 0.97 4.10 8.03
CA CYS A 160 0.50 2.80 8.46
C CYS A 160 -0.10 2.04 7.28
N TRP A 161 0.58 0.98 6.86
CA TRP A 161 0.28 0.23 5.66
C TRP A 161 -0.28 -1.18 5.91
N ASN A 162 0.29 -1.88 6.89
CA ASN A 162 -0.02 -3.29 7.11
C ASN A 162 -1.32 -3.45 7.92
N THR A 163 -2.41 -3.65 7.19
CA THR A 163 -3.74 -3.88 7.74
C THR A 163 -4.27 -5.28 7.45
N VAL A 164 -3.37 -6.23 7.12
CA VAL A 164 -3.76 -7.65 7.02
C VAL A 164 -4.18 -8.19 8.39
N PRO A 165 -5.01 -9.24 8.44
CA PRO A 165 -5.46 -9.82 9.70
C PRO A 165 -4.31 -10.13 10.67
N GLY A 166 -4.42 -9.64 11.90
CA GLY A 166 -3.40 -9.76 12.95
C GLY A 166 -2.44 -8.56 13.06
N TYR A 167 -2.44 -7.65 12.08
CA TYR A 167 -1.66 -6.39 12.13
C TYR A 167 -2.54 -5.14 12.06
N ASP A 168 -3.81 -5.30 11.82
CA ASP A 168 -4.80 -4.24 11.62
C ASP A 168 -4.99 -3.31 12.84
N GLU A 169 -4.68 -3.76 14.05
CA GLU A 169 -4.76 -2.95 15.28
C GLU A 169 -3.63 -1.92 15.42
N VAL A 170 -2.50 -2.17 14.79
CA VAL A 170 -1.27 -1.37 14.91
C VAL A 170 -1.52 0.10 14.58
N VAL A 171 -2.35 0.37 13.59
CA VAL A 171 -2.72 1.73 13.16
C VAL A 171 -3.29 2.55 14.33
N TYR A 172 -4.28 2.00 15.03
CA TYR A 172 -4.92 2.69 16.15
C TYR A 172 -4.06 2.71 17.41
N GLN A 173 -3.22 1.71 17.61
CA GLN A 173 -2.23 1.73 18.69
C GLN A 173 -1.24 2.88 18.50
N ILE A 174 -0.72 3.10 17.30
CA ILE A 174 0.19 4.20 16.96
C ILE A 174 -0.52 5.56 17.13
N ALA A 175 -1.75 5.71 16.60
CA ALA A 175 -2.52 6.94 16.73
C ALA A 175 -2.85 7.26 18.20
N ASN A 176 -3.27 6.26 18.98
CA ASN A 176 -3.56 6.42 20.41
C ASN A 176 -2.30 6.74 21.23
N ASN A 177 -1.12 6.30 20.77
CA ASN A 177 0.17 6.64 21.37
C ASN A 177 0.67 8.04 20.99
N GLY A 178 -0.12 8.83 20.26
CA GLY A 178 0.14 10.23 19.98
C GLY A 178 1.03 10.53 18.76
N TYR A 179 1.26 9.54 17.90
CA TYR A 179 1.93 9.79 16.62
C TYR A 179 0.94 10.31 15.57
N PRO A 180 1.35 11.28 14.73
CA PRO A 180 0.58 11.64 13.55
C PRO A 180 0.58 10.49 12.55
N VAL A 181 -0.58 10.06 12.08
CA VAL A 181 -0.78 8.86 11.24
C VAL A 181 -1.32 9.22 9.86
N ILE A 182 -0.74 8.65 8.83
CA ILE A 182 -1.27 8.60 7.47
C ILE A 182 -1.72 7.16 7.19
N LEU A 183 -2.97 7.00 6.79
CA LEU A 183 -3.57 5.69 6.53
C LEU A 183 -3.24 5.23 5.10
N CYS A 184 -2.49 4.15 5.01
CA CYS A 184 -2.01 3.55 3.76
C CYS A 184 -2.52 2.12 3.59
N ASN A 185 -3.70 1.81 4.10
CA ASN A 185 -4.25 0.47 4.24
C ASN A 185 -4.04 -0.38 3.00
N VAL A 186 -3.24 -1.45 3.10
CA VAL A 186 -2.94 -2.32 1.96
C VAL A 186 -4.19 -2.88 1.32
N GLY A 187 -5.15 -3.32 2.12
CA GLY A 187 -6.40 -3.92 1.64
C GLY A 187 -7.35 -2.95 0.94
N ASN A 188 -7.07 -1.62 0.97
CA ASN A 188 -7.93 -0.62 0.34
C ASN A 188 -7.19 0.29 -0.64
N PHE A 189 -5.91 0.63 -0.36
CA PHE A 189 -5.21 1.72 -1.02
C PHE A 189 -3.90 1.34 -1.69
N TYR A 190 -3.54 0.04 -1.72
CA TYR A 190 -2.46 -0.40 -2.58
C TYR A 190 -3.00 -0.59 -4.00
N MET A 191 -2.71 0.41 -4.85
CA MET A 191 -3.21 0.47 -6.22
C MET A 191 -2.55 -0.56 -7.14
N ASP A 192 -1.42 -1.13 -6.74
CA ASP A 192 -0.72 -2.23 -7.40
C ASP A 192 -1.31 -3.62 -7.09
N MET A 193 -2.23 -3.74 -6.12
CA MET A 193 -2.99 -4.97 -5.93
C MET A 193 -3.93 -5.22 -7.10
N ALA A 194 -4.10 -6.49 -7.49
CA ALA A 194 -5.02 -6.88 -8.55
C ALA A 194 -6.48 -6.53 -8.19
N TYR A 195 -7.28 -6.26 -9.20
CA TYR A 195 -8.69 -5.94 -8.99
C TYR A 195 -9.52 -7.15 -8.54
N ASN A 196 -9.13 -8.35 -8.98
CA ASN A 196 -9.79 -9.62 -8.63
C ASN A 196 -8.87 -10.80 -8.93
N GLY A 197 -9.33 -12.03 -8.66
CA GLY A 197 -8.58 -13.27 -8.86
C GLY A 197 -8.60 -13.81 -10.29
N HIS A 198 -8.91 -13.04 -11.32
CA HIS A 198 -8.81 -13.51 -12.70
C HIS A 198 -7.35 -13.81 -13.06
N PRO A 199 -7.02 -14.96 -13.72
CA PRO A 199 -5.63 -15.35 -13.99
C PRO A 199 -4.82 -14.33 -14.80
N ASP A 200 -5.49 -13.57 -15.66
CA ASP A 200 -4.85 -12.54 -16.50
C ASP A 200 -4.97 -11.11 -15.89
N GLU A 201 -5.53 -10.98 -14.69
CA GLU A 201 -5.61 -9.67 -14.03
C GLU A 201 -4.22 -9.19 -13.63
N ARG A 202 -3.97 -7.90 -13.79
CA ARG A 202 -2.69 -7.29 -13.46
C ARG A 202 -2.64 -6.90 -12.00
N GLY A 203 -1.46 -7.00 -11.40
CA GLY A 203 -1.21 -6.60 -10.03
C GLY A 203 -0.69 -7.76 -9.18
N LEU A 204 -0.51 -7.46 -7.90
CA LEU A 204 -0.19 -8.42 -6.84
C LEU A 204 -1.46 -8.76 -6.06
N ASP A 205 -1.43 -9.82 -5.25
CA ASP A 205 -2.59 -10.28 -4.48
C ASP A 205 -2.29 -10.58 -3.00
N TRP A 206 -1.04 -10.39 -2.58
CA TRP A 206 -0.61 -10.69 -1.21
C TRP A 206 -1.36 -9.89 -0.12
N GLY A 207 -1.84 -8.68 -0.45
CA GLY A 207 -2.64 -7.83 0.44
C GLY A 207 -4.15 -7.95 0.23
N GLY A 208 -4.58 -8.85 -0.64
CA GLY A 208 -5.96 -9.01 -1.08
C GLY A 208 -6.23 -8.35 -2.44
N TYR A 209 -7.48 -8.39 -2.88
CA TYR A 209 -7.91 -7.73 -4.10
C TYR A 209 -8.44 -6.33 -3.79
N VAL A 210 -8.03 -5.35 -4.58
CA VAL A 210 -8.45 -3.96 -4.44
C VAL A 210 -9.11 -3.49 -5.73
N ASP A 211 -10.41 -3.45 -5.73
CA ASP A 211 -11.19 -2.82 -6.78
C ASP A 211 -11.69 -1.43 -6.35
N GLU A 212 -12.46 -0.79 -7.18
CA GLU A 212 -13.02 0.54 -6.92
C GLU A 212 -14.01 0.54 -5.74
N SER A 213 -14.74 -0.55 -5.49
CA SER A 213 -15.66 -0.66 -4.36
C SER A 213 -14.93 -0.88 -3.04
N VAL A 214 -13.86 -1.65 -3.07
CA VAL A 214 -12.97 -1.90 -1.91
C VAL A 214 -12.23 -0.63 -1.52
N SER A 215 -11.72 0.12 -2.50
CA SER A 215 -11.11 1.43 -2.23
C SER A 215 -12.13 2.42 -1.65
N PHE A 216 -13.36 2.46 -2.19
CA PHE A 216 -14.46 3.30 -1.71
C PHE A 216 -14.92 2.94 -0.29
N SER A 217 -14.90 1.66 0.08
CA SER A 217 -15.42 1.17 1.38
C SER A 217 -14.57 1.56 2.59
N MET A 218 -13.35 2.06 2.38
CA MET A 218 -12.44 2.43 3.46
C MET A 218 -13.04 3.46 4.42
N LEU A 219 -12.88 3.23 5.72
CA LEU A 219 -13.38 4.06 6.81
C LEU A 219 -12.22 4.48 7.71
N PRO A 220 -11.76 5.74 7.65
CA PRO A 220 -10.59 6.20 8.40
C PRO A 220 -10.69 6.04 9.92
N PHE A 221 -11.89 6.13 10.46
CA PHE A 221 -12.13 6.06 11.90
C PHE A 221 -12.79 4.76 12.36
N SER A 222 -13.02 3.82 11.42
CA SER A 222 -13.59 2.50 11.65
C SER A 222 -12.92 1.45 10.73
N ILE A 223 -11.58 1.39 10.77
CA ILE A 223 -10.77 0.62 9.80
C ILE A 223 -11.14 -0.85 9.74
N TYR A 224 -11.54 -1.48 10.84
CA TYR A 224 -11.93 -2.88 10.89
C TYR A 224 -13.19 -3.20 10.07
N ARG A 225 -13.96 -2.17 9.73
CA ARG A 225 -15.18 -2.26 8.91
C ARG A 225 -14.94 -1.86 7.44
N SER A 226 -13.68 -1.60 7.08
CA SER A 226 -13.31 -1.15 5.74
C SER A 226 -13.33 -2.26 4.69
N LEU A 227 -13.08 -3.51 5.08
CA LEU A 227 -13.10 -4.67 4.18
C LEU A 227 -14.42 -5.42 4.35
N ARG A 228 -15.21 -5.46 3.30
CA ARG A 228 -16.56 -6.04 3.28
C ARG A 228 -16.59 -7.48 2.75
N ALA A 229 -15.49 -7.92 2.18
CA ALA A 229 -15.29 -9.29 1.73
C ALA A 229 -13.89 -9.77 2.10
N ASP A 230 -13.73 -11.07 2.33
CA ASP A 230 -12.44 -11.72 2.52
C ASP A 230 -11.70 -11.93 1.16
N GLY A 231 -10.49 -12.51 1.21
CA GLY A 231 -9.69 -12.79 0.02
C GLY A 231 -10.33 -13.80 -0.96
N ALA A 232 -11.36 -14.53 -0.54
CA ALA A 232 -12.13 -15.44 -1.37
C ALA A 232 -13.45 -14.82 -1.90
N GLY A 233 -13.71 -13.54 -1.52
CA GLY A 233 -14.93 -12.83 -1.91
C GLY A 233 -16.14 -13.09 -1.02
N ASN A 234 -16.00 -13.82 0.10
CA ASN A 234 -17.10 -14.04 1.03
C ASN A 234 -17.36 -12.79 1.86
N PRO A 235 -18.64 -12.45 2.15
CA PRO A 235 -18.98 -11.35 3.00
C PRO A 235 -18.36 -11.47 4.40
N VAL A 236 -17.75 -10.38 4.90
CA VAL A 236 -17.21 -10.29 6.27
C VAL A 236 -18.31 -9.81 7.21
N ASP A 237 -18.42 -10.47 8.37
CA ASP A 237 -19.20 -9.95 9.51
C ASP A 237 -18.46 -8.76 10.12
N LEU A 238 -18.91 -7.55 9.79
CA LEU A 238 -18.26 -6.30 10.21
C LEU A 238 -18.31 -6.09 11.73
N ASP A 239 -19.35 -6.57 12.41
CA ASP A 239 -19.47 -6.43 13.86
C ASP A 239 -18.53 -7.41 14.58
N ALA A 240 -18.32 -8.59 14.00
CA ALA A 240 -17.30 -9.54 14.48
C ALA A 240 -15.87 -9.05 14.22
N ALA A 241 -15.64 -8.38 13.08
CA ALA A 241 -14.32 -7.87 12.69
C ALA A 241 -13.77 -6.81 13.67
N GLU A 242 -14.63 -5.99 14.25
CA GLU A 242 -14.23 -4.95 15.23
C GLU A 242 -14.21 -5.44 16.69
N LYS A 243 -14.80 -6.60 16.98
CA LYS A 243 -14.97 -7.08 18.36
C LYS A 243 -13.64 -7.39 19.03
N GLY A 244 -13.40 -6.76 20.19
CA GLY A 244 -12.18 -6.96 20.99
C GLY A 244 -10.92 -6.30 20.42
N LYS A 245 -11.05 -5.52 19.35
CA LYS A 245 -9.96 -4.77 18.73
C LYS A 245 -9.66 -3.47 19.49
N THR A 246 -8.46 -2.94 19.25
CA THR A 246 -8.03 -1.63 19.77
C THR A 246 -8.98 -0.53 19.33
N VAL A 247 -9.64 0.14 20.25
CA VAL A 247 -10.55 1.25 19.95
C VAL A 247 -9.75 2.52 19.73
N LEU A 248 -10.09 3.27 18.67
CA LEU A 248 -9.51 4.59 18.42
C LEU A 248 -10.06 5.58 19.44
N THR A 249 -9.17 6.15 20.27
CA THR A 249 -9.54 7.15 21.28
C THR A 249 -9.87 8.49 20.64
N ALA A 250 -10.55 9.38 21.36
CA ALA A 250 -10.84 10.74 20.90
C ALA A 250 -9.54 11.54 20.59
N GLU A 251 -8.47 11.33 21.37
CA GLU A 251 -7.17 11.93 21.10
C GLU A 251 -6.48 11.25 19.91
N GLY A 252 -6.51 9.91 19.82
CA GLY A 252 -5.99 9.17 18.68
C GLY A 252 -6.64 9.59 17.36
N ARG A 253 -7.94 9.89 17.38
CA ARG A 253 -8.66 10.40 16.21
C ARG A 253 -8.08 11.71 15.66
N LYS A 254 -7.62 12.61 16.51
CA LYS A 254 -6.97 13.86 16.11
C LYS A 254 -5.62 13.65 15.45
N ASN A 255 -5.00 12.51 15.70
CA ASN A 255 -3.71 12.12 15.14
C ASN A 255 -3.83 11.48 13.75
N ILE A 256 -5.02 11.12 13.28
CA ILE A 256 -5.23 10.66 11.89
C ILE A 256 -5.21 11.90 10.98
N LEU A 257 -4.13 12.06 10.22
CA LEU A 257 -3.92 13.23 9.37
C LEU A 257 -4.55 13.11 7.99
N GLY A 258 -4.68 11.88 7.48
CA GLY A 258 -5.24 11.65 6.16
C GLY A 258 -4.96 10.25 5.63
N VAL A 259 -5.15 10.12 4.33
CA VAL A 259 -5.02 8.85 3.57
C VAL A 259 -3.99 8.99 2.47
N GLN A 260 -3.32 7.89 2.09
CA GLN A 260 -2.43 7.84 0.94
C GLN A 260 -2.57 6.50 0.22
N GLY A 261 -2.59 6.55 -1.11
CA GLY A 261 -2.52 5.36 -1.96
C GLY A 261 -1.09 5.06 -2.38
N GLN A 262 -0.73 3.79 -2.45
CA GLN A 262 0.55 3.29 -2.93
C GLN A 262 0.38 2.66 -4.32
N LEU A 263 1.38 2.82 -5.16
CA LEU A 263 1.50 2.13 -6.44
C LEU A 263 2.95 1.68 -6.60
N PHE A 264 3.26 0.48 -6.13
CA PHE A 264 4.57 -0.13 -6.31
C PHE A 264 4.69 -0.74 -7.71
N ALA A 265 5.91 -0.83 -8.22
CA ALA A 265 6.13 -0.98 -9.66
C ALA A 265 6.57 -2.39 -10.10
N GLU A 266 6.45 -3.40 -9.25
CA GLU A 266 6.94 -4.76 -9.50
C GLU A 266 6.33 -5.37 -10.77
N THR A 267 5.04 -5.13 -11.01
CA THR A 267 4.31 -5.66 -12.17
C THR A 267 4.12 -4.65 -13.29
N ILE A 268 4.52 -3.39 -13.10
CA ILE A 268 4.29 -2.30 -14.05
C ILE A 268 5.38 -2.30 -15.13
N ARG A 269 4.97 -2.33 -16.41
CA ARG A 269 5.88 -2.35 -17.57
C ARG A 269 5.72 -1.14 -18.50
N SER A 270 4.66 -0.35 -18.31
CA SER A 270 4.35 0.81 -19.16
C SER A 270 3.48 1.82 -18.42
N PHE A 271 3.38 3.04 -18.93
CA PHE A 271 2.48 4.07 -18.40
C PHE A 271 1.01 3.65 -18.52
N ASN A 272 0.64 2.96 -19.59
CA ASN A 272 -0.69 2.35 -19.75
C ASN A 272 -1.00 1.35 -18.60
N GLY A 273 0.03 0.63 -18.10
CA GLY A 273 -0.11 -0.25 -16.93
C GLY A 273 -0.34 0.52 -15.64
N VAL A 274 0.29 1.70 -15.47
CA VAL A 274 0.03 2.62 -14.35
C VAL A 274 -1.43 3.04 -14.35
N GLU A 275 -1.92 3.55 -15.47
CA GLU A 275 -3.30 4.02 -15.61
C GLU A 275 -4.31 2.89 -15.38
N TYR A 276 -4.06 1.70 -15.92
CA TYR A 276 -4.90 0.52 -15.69
C TYR A 276 -5.03 0.16 -14.21
N LEU A 277 -3.93 0.20 -13.47
CA LEU A 277 -3.92 -0.11 -12.04
C LEU A 277 -4.53 1.01 -11.18
N LEU A 278 -4.43 2.27 -11.61
CA LEU A 278 -4.98 3.41 -10.88
C LEU A 278 -6.48 3.58 -11.10
N PHE A 279 -6.94 3.53 -12.36
CA PHE A 279 -8.31 3.88 -12.70
C PHE A 279 -9.18 2.64 -12.94
N PRO A 280 -10.37 2.58 -12.29
CA PRO A 280 -11.06 3.62 -11.50
C PRO A 280 -10.77 3.61 -9.99
N LYS A 281 -10.03 2.64 -9.41
CA LYS A 281 -9.94 2.45 -7.94
C LYS A 281 -9.40 3.66 -7.16
N ILE A 282 -8.57 4.52 -7.78
CA ILE A 282 -8.07 5.75 -7.14
C ILE A 282 -9.19 6.72 -6.76
N MET A 283 -10.36 6.61 -7.40
CA MET A 283 -11.52 7.44 -7.06
C MET A 283 -12.04 7.17 -5.66
N GLY A 284 -11.89 5.94 -5.14
CA GLY A 284 -12.21 5.62 -3.75
C GLY A 284 -11.27 6.32 -2.76
N LEU A 285 -9.97 6.37 -3.08
CA LEU A 285 -9.00 7.14 -2.30
C LEU A 285 -9.36 8.64 -2.30
N ALA A 286 -9.67 9.19 -3.48
CA ALA A 286 -10.07 10.60 -3.62
C ALA A 286 -11.33 10.92 -2.81
N GLU A 287 -12.32 10.04 -2.83
CA GLU A 287 -13.55 10.18 -2.04
C GLU A 287 -13.22 10.19 -0.53
N ARG A 288 -12.34 9.31 -0.06
CA ARG A 288 -11.92 9.29 1.36
C ARG A 288 -11.09 10.50 1.77
N GLY A 289 -10.20 10.96 0.89
CA GLY A 289 -9.42 12.18 1.13
C GLY A 289 -10.28 13.43 1.21
N TRP A 290 -11.40 13.47 0.48
CA TRP A 290 -12.33 14.59 0.47
C TRP A 290 -13.41 14.48 1.57
N ASN A 291 -13.90 13.27 1.83
CA ASN A 291 -14.95 12.95 2.79
C ASN A 291 -14.48 11.91 3.80
N ALA A 292 -13.92 12.36 4.90
CA ALA A 292 -13.42 11.46 5.96
C ALA A 292 -14.52 10.65 6.65
N TYR A 293 -15.77 11.11 6.62
CA TYR A 293 -16.92 10.47 7.24
C TYR A 293 -17.87 9.89 6.20
N SER A 294 -18.32 8.68 6.44
CA SER A 294 -19.27 7.98 5.57
C SER A 294 -20.63 7.84 6.23
N ALA A 295 -21.70 8.00 5.43
CA ALA A 295 -23.07 7.94 5.93
C ALA A 295 -23.44 6.59 6.60
N TRP A 296 -22.69 5.54 6.34
CA TRP A 296 -22.90 4.18 6.89
C TRP A 296 -21.98 3.85 8.07
N GLU A 297 -21.00 4.68 8.41
CA GLU A 297 -19.93 4.36 9.37
C GLU A 297 -20.45 4.01 10.77
N GLU A 298 -21.45 4.76 11.25
CA GLU A 298 -22.03 4.56 12.58
C GLU A 298 -23.28 3.68 12.59
N LEU A 299 -23.74 3.24 11.41
CA LEU A 299 -24.87 2.34 11.27
C LEU A 299 -24.47 0.89 11.47
N ARG A 300 -25.45 0.01 11.69
CA ARG A 300 -25.22 -1.42 11.90
C ARG A 300 -26.26 -2.26 11.16
N GLY A 301 -25.89 -3.51 10.84
CA GLY A 301 -26.77 -4.50 10.23
C GLY A 301 -27.38 -4.03 8.91
N ALA A 302 -28.68 -4.29 8.72
CA ALA A 302 -29.37 -4.00 7.46
C ALA A 302 -29.38 -2.49 7.11
N GLN A 303 -29.41 -1.60 8.08
CA GLN A 303 -29.40 -0.15 7.84
C GLN A 303 -28.03 0.30 7.30
N GLU A 304 -26.95 -0.23 7.86
CA GLU A 304 -25.59 0.01 7.38
C GLU A 304 -25.44 -0.48 5.94
N GLN A 305 -25.83 -1.71 5.65
CA GLN A 305 -25.74 -2.28 4.31
C GLN A 305 -26.58 -1.48 3.28
N GLN A 306 -27.78 -1.04 3.65
CA GLN A 306 -28.61 -0.21 2.79
C GLN A 306 -27.96 1.15 2.49
N ALA A 307 -27.42 1.82 3.52
CA ALA A 307 -26.74 3.10 3.36
C ALA A 307 -25.49 2.98 2.50
N PHE A 308 -24.67 1.94 2.73
CA PHE A 308 -23.51 1.63 1.91
C PHE A 308 -23.89 1.38 0.44
N ASN A 309 -24.86 0.51 0.18
CA ASN A 309 -25.29 0.19 -1.18
C ASN A 309 -25.79 1.43 -1.92
N LYS A 310 -26.53 2.31 -1.24
CA LYS A 310 -26.99 3.59 -1.81
C LYS A 310 -25.81 4.51 -2.16
N ALA A 311 -24.84 4.63 -1.27
CA ALA A 311 -23.65 5.45 -1.48
C ALA A 311 -22.77 4.88 -2.61
N LEU A 312 -22.59 3.56 -2.64
CA LEU A 312 -21.83 2.86 -3.69
C LEU A 312 -22.49 3.02 -5.07
N ALA A 313 -23.84 2.95 -5.14
CA ALA A 313 -24.56 3.19 -6.40
C ALA A 313 -24.32 4.59 -6.94
N LEU A 314 -24.39 5.62 -6.09
CA LEU A 314 -24.08 7.00 -6.45
C LEU A 314 -22.62 7.20 -6.86
N TYR A 315 -21.71 6.49 -6.22
CA TYR A 315 -20.28 6.49 -6.57
C TYR A 315 -20.05 5.92 -7.98
N TYR A 316 -20.65 4.78 -8.30
CA TYR A 316 -20.57 4.19 -9.65
C TYR A 316 -21.27 5.06 -10.71
N GLU A 317 -22.35 5.74 -10.35
CA GLU A 317 -23.02 6.70 -11.23
C GLU A 317 -22.06 7.83 -11.62
N LYS A 318 -21.37 8.45 -10.66
CA LYS A 318 -20.37 9.50 -10.94
C LYS A 318 -19.22 9.01 -11.78
N ILE A 319 -18.67 7.81 -11.47
CA ILE A 319 -17.60 7.21 -12.27
C ILE A 319 -18.06 7.01 -13.72
N SER A 320 -19.24 6.44 -13.91
CA SER A 320 -19.75 6.11 -15.24
C SER A 320 -20.14 7.35 -16.06
N ASP A 321 -20.77 8.34 -15.44
CA ASP A 321 -21.35 9.47 -16.16
C ASP A 321 -20.38 10.66 -16.30
N MET A 322 -19.36 10.76 -15.44
CA MET A 322 -18.40 11.87 -15.43
C MET A 322 -16.97 11.45 -15.73
N GLU A 323 -16.44 10.50 -14.95
CA GLU A 323 -15.00 10.19 -14.96
C GLU A 323 -14.60 9.36 -16.18
N MET A 324 -15.29 8.25 -16.44
CA MET A 324 -14.95 7.39 -17.57
C MET A 324 -15.08 8.08 -18.93
N PRO A 325 -16.13 8.89 -19.21
CA PRO A 325 -16.18 9.69 -20.41
C PRO A 325 -15.04 10.71 -20.52
N TYR A 326 -14.62 11.29 -19.40
CA TYR A 326 -13.47 12.20 -19.36
C TYR A 326 -12.18 11.44 -19.70
N TRP A 327 -11.92 10.31 -19.06
CA TRP A 327 -10.73 9.50 -19.34
C TRP A 327 -10.67 9.04 -20.80
N ALA A 328 -11.78 8.54 -21.33
CA ALA A 328 -11.86 8.09 -22.72
C ALA A 328 -11.56 9.23 -23.71
N ARG A 329 -12.14 10.42 -23.52
CA ARG A 329 -11.90 11.59 -24.38
C ARG A 329 -10.45 12.09 -24.33
N ASN A 330 -9.77 11.91 -23.20
CA ASN A 330 -8.40 12.39 -23.01
C ASN A 330 -7.34 11.29 -23.23
N GLY A 331 -7.74 10.11 -23.74
CA GLY A 331 -6.82 9.00 -24.00
C GLY A 331 -6.20 8.37 -22.76
N ILE A 332 -6.79 8.59 -21.58
CA ILE A 332 -6.38 7.98 -20.33
C ILE A 332 -6.89 6.55 -20.31
N ASN A 333 -6.01 5.61 -20.03
CA ASN A 333 -6.43 4.21 -19.89
C ASN A 333 -7.10 3.98 -18.52
N PHE A 334 -8.03 3.04 -18.48
CA PHE A 334 -8.68 2.59 -17.26
C PHE A 334 -9.08 1.13 -17.40
N ARG A 335 -9.17 0.45 -16.30
CA ARG A 335 -9.67 -0.91 -16.25
C ARG A 335 -11.19 -0.92 -16.39
N LEU A 336 -11.70 -1.80 -17.25
CA LEU A 336 -13.14 -2.07 -17.38
C LEU A 336 -13.46 -3.38 -16.65
N PRO A 337 -14.38 -3.40 -15.66
CA PRO A 337 -14.73 -4.62 -14.95
C PRO A 337 -15.42 -5.61 -15.88
N HIS A 338 -15.07 -6.89 -15.75
CA HIS A 338 -15.84 -7.95 -16.40
C HIS A 338 -17.23 -8.07 -15.76
N PRO A 339 -18.25 -8.60 -16.46
CA PRO A 339 -19.58 -8.73 -15.89
C PRO A 339 -19.63 -9.84 -14.82
N GLY A 340 -20.54 -9.69 -13.86
CA GLY A 340 -20.98 -10.80 -13.04
C GLY A 340 -21.93 -11.69 -13.84
N LEU A 341 -21.80 -13.01 -13.72
CA LEU A 341 -22.64 -14.01 -14.38
C LEU A 341 -23.27 -14.95 -13.36
N LEU A 342 -24.55 -15.29 -13.58
CA LEU A 342 -25.26 -16.28 -12.79
C LEU A 342 -26.24 -17.01 -13.69
N VAL A 343 -26.23 -18.34 -13.68
CA VAL A 343 -27.33 -19.15 -14.23
C VAL A 343 -28.21 -19.60 -13.07
N LYS A 344 -29.51 -19.25 -13.17
CA LYS A 344 -30.50 -19.60 -12.16
C LYS A 344 -31.82 -19.89 -12.86
N ASP A 345 -32.48 -20.97 -12.46
CA ASP A 345 -33.77 -21.42 -13.03
C ASP A 345 -33.76 -21.49 -14.56
N GLY A 346 -32.64 -22.02 -15.14
CA GLY A 346 -32.46 -22.18 -16.58
C GLY A 346 -32.28 -20.85 -17.34
N LYS A 347 -31.98 -19.76 -16.67
CA LYS A 347 -31.76 -18.45 -17.28
C LYS A 347 -30.39 -17.88 -16.89
N LEU A 348 -29.71 -17.24 -17.85
CA LEU A 348 -28.51 -16.45 -17.64
C LEU A 348 -28.89 -15.04 -17.18
N TYR A 349 -28.37 -14.66 -16.04
CA TYR A 349 -28.34 -13.31 -15.51
C TYR A 349 -26.93 -12.75 -15.63
N ALA A 350 -26.81 -11.48 -16.00
CA ALA A 350 -25.56 -10.77 -16.03
C ALA A 350 -25.76 -9.36 -15.48
N ASN A 351 -24.68 -8.79 -14.93
CA ASN A 351 -24.68 -7.40 -14.51
C ASN A 351 -23.27 -6.81 -14.58
N VAL A 352 -23.19 -5.49 -14.68
CA VAL A 352 -21.98 -4.70 -14.50
C VAL A 352 -22.34 -3.38 -13.84
N ALA A 353 -21.47 -2.87 -12.97
CA ALA A 353 -21.73 -1.64 -12.23
C ALA A 353 -21.61 -0.37 -13.10
N ILE A 354 -20.93 -0.44 -14.24
CA ILE A 354 -20.68 0.69 -15.12
C ILE A 354 -21.88 0.97 -16.01
N ARG A 355 -22.48 2.13 -15.87
CA ARG A 355 -23.62 2.57 -16.70
C ARG A 355 -23.19 2.82 -18.14
N GLY A 356 -24.03 2.42 -19.09
CA GLY A 356 -23.74 2.57 -20.52
C GLY A 356 -22.74 1.57 -21.08
N ALA A 357 -22.24 0.63 -20.25
CA ALA A 357 -21.44 -0.48 -20.74
C ALA A 357 -22.34 -1.60 -21.27
N GLU A 358 -21.94 -2.25 -22.38
CA GLU A 358 -22.60 -3.40 -22.96
C GLU A 358 -22.01 -4.71 -22.43
N ILE A 359 -22.86 -5.69 -22.13
CA ILE A 359 -22.42 -7.05 -21.82
C ILE A 359 -22.69 -7.92 -23.04
N ARG A 360 -21.63 -8.51 -23.59
CA ARG A 360 -21.75 -9.48 -24.71
C ARG A 360 -21.29 -10.83 -24.26
N TYR A 361 -21.94 -11.87 -24.75
CA TYR A 361 -21.72 -13.24 -24.30
C TYR A 361 -21.78 -14.26 -25.45
N THR A 362 -21.17 -15.43 -25.21
CA THR A 362 -21.21 -16.63 -26.04
C THR A 362 -21.60 -17.82 -25.20
N THR A 363 -22.15 -18.84 -25.84
CA THR A 363 -22.58 -20.09 -25.19
C THR A 363 -21.92 -21.35 -25.79
N ASP A 364 -20.97 -21.16 -26.68
CA ASP A 364 -20.19 -22.20 -27.36
C ASP A 364 -18.72 -22.23 -26.88
N GLY A 365 -18.37 -21.39 -25.91
CA GLY A 365 -17.01 -21.29 -25.36
C GLY A 365 -16.06 -20.39 -26.15
N SER A 366 -16.50 -19.79 -27.27
CA SER A 366 -15.72 -18.78 -28.00
C SER A 366 -15.55 -17.48 -27.18
N GLU A 367 -14.50 -16.70 -27.49
CA GLU A 367 -14.30 -15.38 -26.88
C GLU A 367 -15.36 -14.40 -27.38
N PRO A 368 -16.09 -13.71 -26.48
CA PRO A 368 -17.02 -12.66 -26.87
C PRO A 368 -16.32 -11.47 -27.54
N ASP A 369 -16.92 -10.97 -28.60
CA ASP A 369 -16.52 -9.78 -29.34
C ASP A 369 -17.68 -8.79 -29.53
N THR A 370 -17.49 -7.73 -30.30
CA THR A 370 -18.50 -6.71 -30.58
C THR A 370 -19.67 -7.21 -31.46
N GLN A 371 -19.56 -8.39 -32.03
CA GLN A 371 -20.64 -9.04 -32.84
C GLN A 371 -21.36 -10.11 -32.04
N SER A 372 -20.86 -10.53 -30.90
CA SER A 372 -21.47 -11.52 -30.03
C SER A 372 -22.80 -11.03 -29.46
N ALA A 373 -23.63 -11.96 -28.99
CA ALA A 373 -24.96 -11.66 -28.45
C ALA A 373 -24.90 -10.60 -27.34
N LEU A 374 -25.75 -9.59 -27.46
CA LEU A 374 -25.92 -8.56 -26.44
C LEU A 374 -26.84 -9.07 -25.33
N TRP A 375 -26.44 -8.96 -24.10
CA TRP A 375 -27.29 -9.26 -22.95
C TRP A 375 -28.04 -8.00 -22.50
N GLU A 376 -29.36 -8.01 -22.61
CA GLU A 376 -30.24 -6.91 -22.20
C GLU A 376 -31.17 -7.30 -21.04
N ALA A 377 -31.47 -8.59 -20.94
CA ALA A 377 -32.40 -9.16 -19.95
C ALA A 377 -32.06 -10.62 -19.71
N PRO A 378 -32.60 -11.27 -18.66
CA PRO A 378 -32.39 -12.69 -18.41
C PRO A 378 -32.85 -13.55 -19.59
N VAL A 379 -31.93 -14.34 -20.16
CA VAL A 379 -32.18 -15.21 -21.35
C VAL A 379 -32.13 -16.69 -20.97
N PRO A 380 -32.90 -17.56 -21.60
CA PRO A 380 -32.77 -19.01 -21.40
C PRO A 380 -31.33 -19.47 -21.65
N CYS A 381 -30.79 -20.29 -20.77
CA CYS A 381 -29.43 -20.79 -20.88
C CYS A 381 -29.35 -22.22 -20.37
N HIS A 382 -28.99 -23.15 -21.29
CA HIS A 382 -28.73 -24.56 -21.01
C HIS A 382 -27.32 -24.97 -21.50
N ALA A 383 -26.52 -23.99 -21.88
CA ALA A 383 -25.17 -24.26 -22.35
C ALA A 383 -24.25 -24.63 -21.16
N PRO A 384 -23.33 -25.59 -21.33
CA PRO A 384 -22.41 -26.01 -20.25
C PRO A 384 -21.36 -24.96 -19.92
N VAL A 385 -21.16 -24.00 -20.83
CA VAL A 385 -20.17 -22.90 -20.65
C VAL A 385 -20.76 -21.63 -21.23
N VAL A 386 -20.63 -20.54 -20.46
CA VAL A 386 -20.94 -19.19 -20.91
C VAL A 386 -19.68 -18.34 -20.71
N LYS A 387 -19.28 -17.62 -21.76
CA LYS A 387 -18.26 -16.56 -21.64
C LYS A 387 -18.89 -15.19 -21.85
N ALA A 388 -18.43 -14.18 -21.14
CA ALA A 388 -18.91 -12.83 -21.33
C ALA A 388 -17.79 -11.80 -21.12
N LYS A 389 -17.93 -10.66 -21.79
CA LYS A 389 -17.11 -9.46 -21.63
C LYS A 389 -18.00 -8.23 -21.50
N THR A 390 -17.45 -7.21 -20.86
CA THR A 390 -18.00 -5.86 -20.86
C THR A 390 -17.33 -5.04 -21.98
N PHE A 391 -18.10 -4.24 -22.69
CA PHE A 391 -17.63 -3.31 -23.73
C PHE A 391 -18.08 -1.88 -23.40
N TYR A 392 -17.16 -0.92 -23.54
CA TYR A 392 -17.44 0.48 -23.30
C TYR A 392 -16.52 1.36 -24.14
N GLN A 393 -17.09 2.19 -25.03
CA GLN A 393 -16.36 3.18 -25.86
C GLN A 393 -15.09 2.62 -26.53
N GLY A 394 -15.21 1.44 -27.18
CA GLY A 394 -14.09 0.80 -27.87
C GLY A 394 -13.09 0.04 -26.99
N LYS A 395 -13.32 0.01 -25.69
CA LYS A 395 -12.58 -0.85 -24.74
C LYS A 395 -13.37 -2.13 -24.40
N GLU A 396 -12.65 -3.17 -24.03
CA GLU A 396 -13.23 -4.42 -23.55
C GLU A 396 -12.60 -4.85 -22.22
N SER A 397 -13.36 -5.57 -21.42
CA SER A 397 -12.86 -6.20 -20.19
C SER A 397 -12.12 -7.51 -20.49
N LEU A 398 -11.44 -8.05 -19.47
CA LEU A 398 -11.09 -9.46 -19.47
C LEU A 398 -12.36 -10.32 -19.57
N PRO A 399 -12.29 -11.50 -20.21
CA PRO A 399 -13.42 -12.40 -20.29
C PRO A 399 -13.70 -13.07 -18.95
N ILE A 400 -14.96 -13.26 -18.61
CA ILE A 400 -15.35 -14.17 -17.52
C ILE A 400 -15.96 -15.44 -18.08
N THR A 401 -15.63 -16.58 -17.50
CA THR A 401 -16.16 -17.88 -17.89
C THR A 401 -16.98 -18.48 -16.75
N LEU A 402 -18.24 -18.74 -17.00
CA LEU A 402 -19.12 -19.48 -16.10
C LEU A 402 -19.32 -20.89 -16.66
N LYS A 403 -18.96 -21.91 -15.87
CA LYS A 403 -19.33 -23.30 -16.12
C LYS A 403 -20.68 -23.52 -15.44
N THR A 404 -21.68 -23.96 -16.22
CA THR A 404 -23.00 -24.32 -15.72
C THR A 404 -23.02 -25.81 -15.50
N GLU A 405 -23.35 -26.26 -14.31
CA GLU A 405 -23.53 -27.68 -14.00
C GLU A 405 -24.88 -28.18 -14.54
#